data_e51d4f0c817f865685991a49dbe7709b
#
_entry.id   e51d4f0c817f865685991a49dbe7709b
#
_cell.length_a   1.000
_cell.length_b   1.000
_cell.length_c   1.000
_cell.angle_alpha   90.00
_cell.angle_beta   90.00
_cell.angle_gamma   90.00
#
_symmetry.space_group_name_H-M   'P 1'
#
loop_
_entity.id
_entity.type
_entity.pdbx_description
1 polymer ?
#
loop_
_entity_poly.entity_id
_entity_poly.type
_entity_poly.pdbx_seq_one_letter_code
_entity_poly.pdbx_strand_id
1 'polypeptide(L)'
;MKKIGFLLLWLVCNGGWLIAQKTGNNRKLVIVTFDGYRWKDVFRGADSALFFAKLTGSKDSARCVTEFWGATTTERREKLMPFFWRTIAAKGQVYGNRDLDSKVNVKNRYWFSYPGYNEIFTGFPDTVINSNDYPANPNMTMQEFMNRQPGYKGKVAAFTSWIAFTRILNAKRSGIPVNAGYAAFEGPNRSEAQKVLSEAQFLVPKPFGEHERPDAITWLLAKEYMQQQHPKILQVSFIETDAFGHQDKYDAYLQSARNNDAMLEDLWKTLQSDPFYKDQTTLYIVTDHGRGDGGDWTHHNNKTPGSEQIWFAVMGPYTPSLGETKNIQLYQNQYARTMAALLGFDFPGTAAHPAGAIIPGVIKNK
;
A
#
# COMPACT_ATOMS: atom_id res chain seq x y z
N MET A 1 -6.46 83.72 -23.10
CA MET A 1 -7.35 82.71 -22.58
C MET A 1 -6.69 81.30 -22.79
N LYS A 2 -6.01 80.79 -21.75
CA LYS A 2 -5.31 79.45 -21.81
C LYS A 2 -6.25 78.41 -21.20
N LYS A 3 -6.60 77.38 -22.01
CA LYS A 3 -7.37 76.24 -21.53
C LYS A 3 -6.40 75.21 -20.92
N ILE A 4 -6.58 74.96 -19.64
CA ILE A 4 -5.89 73.90 -18.91
C ILE A 4 -6.71 72.62 -19.06
N GLY A 5 -6.10 71.62 -19.75
CA GLY A 5 -6.68 70.28 -19.87
C GLY A 5 -6.28 69.42 -18.64
N PHE A 6 -7.26 68.95 -17.90
CA PHE A 6 -7.07 67.97 -16.81
C PHE A 6 -6.92 66.55 -17.43
N LEU A 7 -5.76 65.93 -17.25
CA LEU A 7 -5.50 64.55 -17.58
C LEU A 7 -5.83 63.70 -16.35
N LEU A 8 -6.95 62.96 -16.41
CA LEU A 8 -7.29 61.95 -15.39
C LEU A 8 -6.47 60.67 -15.66
N LEU A 9 -5.51 60.40 -14.80
CA LEU A 9 -4.80 59.12 -14.78
C LEU A 9 -5.68 58.07 -14.07
N TRP A 10 -6.18 57.09 -14.84
CA TRP A 10 -6.80 55.89 -14.29
C TRP A 10 -5.71 54.93 -13.81
N LEU A 11 -5.52 54.83 -12.48
CA LEU A 11 -4.75 53.77 -11.86
C LEU A 11 -5.62 52.49 -11.85
N VAL A 12 -5.38 51.61 -12.77
CA VAL A 12 -5.91 50.26 -12.74
C VAL A 12 -5.14 49.48 -11.68
N CYS A 13 -5.67 49.39 -10.46
CA CYS A 13 -5.18 48.47 -9.45
C CYS A 13 -5.49 47.02 -9.93
N ASN A 14 -4.53 46.39 -10.60
CA ASN A 14 -4.50 44.93 -10.77
C ASN A 14 -4.33 44.31 -9.39
N GLY A 15 -5.44 44.04 -8.70
CA GLY A 15 -5.49 43.20 -7.53
C GLY A 15 -5.10 41.77 -7.92
N GLY A 16 -3.80 41.54 -8.00
CA GLY A 16 -3.29 40.15 -8.07
C GLY A 16 -3.76 39.43 -6.83
N TRP A 17 -4.67 38.49 -7.01
CA TRP A 17 -4.99 37.54 -5.95
C TRP A 17 -3.70 36.77 -5.65
N LEU A 18 -2.94 37.20 -4.67
CA LEU A 18 -1.94 36.38 -4.01
C LEU A 18 -2.71 35.22 -3.38
N ILE A 19 -2.82 34.13 -4.13
CA ILE A 19 -3.12 32.82 -3.54
C ILE A 19 -2.00 32.61 -2.54
N ALA A 20 -2.30 32.85 -1.27
CA ALA A 20 -1.40 32.56 -0.17
C ALA A 20 -1.02 31.09 -0.31
N GLN A 21 0.19 30.84 -0.78
CA GLN A 21 0.79 29.53 -0.85
C GLN A 21 0.76 29.00 0.58
N LYS A 22 -0.16 28.07 0.86
CA LYS A 22 -0.32 27.47 2.18
C LYS A 22 1.04 26.91 2.58
N THR A 23 1.71 27.62 3.48
CA THR A 23 3.00 27.24 4.03
C THR A 23 2.95 25.79 4.46
N GLY A 24 3.77 24.95 3.80
CA GLY A 24 4.20 23.66 4.29
C GLY A 24 3.11 22.64 4.59
N ASN A 25 2.48 22.06 3.56
CA ASN A 25 1.73 20.82 3.76
C ASN A 25 2.70 19.73 4.29
N ASN A 26 2.61 19.47 5.59
CA ASN A 26 3.53 18.57 6.30
C ASN A 26 2.98 17.14 6.40
N ARG A 27 1.90 16.84 5.67
CA ARG A 27 1.26 15.52 5.66
C ARG A 27 2.16 14.50 5.01
N LYS A 28 2.17 13.32 5.57
CA LYS A 28 2.97 12.18 5.11
C LYS A 28 2.10 10.96 4.92
N LEU A 29 2.53 10.06 4.05
CA LEU A 29 1.81 8.84 3.73
C LEU A 29 2.79 7.68 3.66
N VAL A 30 2.50 6.62 4.37
CA VAL A 30 3.13 5.31 4.16
C VAL A 30 2.11 4.38 3.56
N ILE A 31 2.44 3.80 2.41
CA ILE A 31 1.62 2.84 1.70
C ILE A 31 2.25 1.47 1.91
N VAL A 32 1.50 0.53 2.46
CA VAL A 32 1.94 -0.86 2.60
C VAL A 32 1.03 -1.74 1.76
N THR A 33 1.62 -2.58 0.91
CA THR A 33 0.85 -3.52 0.11
C THR A 33 1.21 -4.96 0.47
N PHE A 34 0.19 -5.80 0.61
CA PHE A 34 0.32 -7.24 0.76
C PHE A 34 -0.14 -7.90 -0.56
N ASP A 35 0.73 -8.62 -1.23
CA ASP A 35 0.35 -9.30 -2.47
C ASP A 35 -0.55 -10.50 -2.17
N GLY A 36 -1.68 -10.59 -2.86
CA GLY A 36 -2.57 -11.73 -2.85
C GLY A 36 -3.11 -12.16 -1.48
N TYR A 37 -3.17 -11.27 -0.49
CA TYR A 37 -3.58 -11.62 0.87
C TYR A 37 -5.11 -11.59 1.00
N ARG A 38 -5.72 -12.78 1.21
CA ARG A 38 -7.17 -12.97 1.18
C ARG A 38 -7.89 -12.22 2.31
N TRP A 39 -9.03 -11.60 1.98
CA TRP A 39 -9.89 -10.96 2.97
C TRP A 39 -10.34 -11.94 4.08
N LYS A 40 -10.57 -13.22 3.75
CA LYS A 40 -10.98 -14.23 4.73
C LYS A 40 -9.96 -14.41 5.84
N ASP A 41 -8.69 -14.47 5.49
CA ASP A 41 -7.63 -14.64 6.48
C ASP A 41 -7.43 -13.37 7.32
N VAL A 42 -7.65 -12.18 6.74
CA VAL A 42 -7.66 -10.94 7.52
C VAL A 42 -8.80 -10.92 8.53
N PHE A 43 -10.04 -11.14 8.09
CA PHE A 43 -11.22 -10.92 8.93
C PHE A 43 -11.65 -12.13 9.76
N ARG A 44 -11.31 -13.34 9.34
CA ARG A 44 -11.67 -14.58 10.03
C ARG A 44 -10.48 -15.31 10.65
N GLY A 45 -9.25 -14.85 10.35
CA GLY A 45 -8.02 -15.53 10.73
C GLY A 45 -7.82 -16.82 9.94
N ALA A 46 -7.01 -17.73 10.44
CA ALA A 46 -6.72 -19.00 9.76
C ALA A 46 -8.00 -19.72 9.31
N ASP A 47 -8.10 -20.00 8.02
CA ASP A 47 -9.24 -20.69 7.40
C ASP A 47 -9.28 -22.14 7.89
N SER A 48 -10.38 -22.54 8.54
CA SER A 48 -10.47 -23.87 9.15
C SER A 48 -10.32 -25.02 8.17
N ALA A 49 -10.90 -24.89 6.98
CA ALA A 49 -10.81 -25.96 5.98
C ALA A 49 -9.37 -26.14 5.48
N LEU A 50 -8.68 -25.05 5.15
CA LEU A 50 -7.28 -25.10 4.74
C LEU A 50 -6.36 -25.49 5.88
N PHE A 51 -6.60 -24.97 7.08
CA PHE A 51 -5.78 -25.24 8.25
C PHE A 51 -5.72 -26.75 8.53
N PHE A 52 -6.85 -27.41 8.65
CA PHE A 52 -6.88 -28.83 8.93
C PHE A 52 -6.47 -29.67 7.72
N ALA A 53 -6.84 -29.31 6.52
CA ALA A 53 -6.44 -30.06 5.32
C ALA A 53 -4.92 -30.01 5.05
N LYS A 54 -4.26 -28.88 5.32
CA LYS A 54 -2.85 -28.66 4.97
C LYS A 54 -1.89 -28.91 6.13
N LEU A 55 -2.30 -28.72 7.36
CA LEU A 55 -1.42 -28.76 8.52
C LEU A 55 -1.57 -30.01 9.38
N THR A 56 -2.67 -30.77 9.25
CA THR A 56 -2.84 -32.02 9.99
C THR A 56 -1.75 -33.02 9.61
N GLY A 57 -0.98 -33.50 10.59
CA GLY A 57 0.12 -34.43 10.39
C GLY A 57 1.43 -33.80 9.91
N SER A 58 1.49 -32.47 9.70
CA SER A 58 2.75 -31.79 9.47
C SER A 58 3.62 -31.76 10.74
N LYS A 59 4.94 -31.66 10.58
CA LYS A 59 5.87 -31.53 11.72
C LYS A 59 5.60 -30.29 12.58
N ASP A 60 5.07 -29.24 11.96
CA ASP A 60 4.78 -27.93 12.56
C ASP A 60 3.33 -27.79 13.03
N SER A 61 2.50 -28.83 12.95
CA SER A 61 1.07 -28.76 13.28
C SER A 61 0.82 -28.21 14.68
N ALA A 62 1.56 -28.68 15.70
CA ALA A 62 1.40 -28.23 17.08
C ALA A 62 1.74 -26.74 17.24
N ARG A 63 2.80 -26.26 16.60
CA ARG A 63 3.18 -24.84 16.57
C ARG A 63 2.09 -24.01 15.88
N CYS A 64 1.62 -24.42 14.72
CA CYS A 64 0.58 -23.71 13.98
C CYS A 64 -0.74 -23.63 14.75
N VAL A 65 -1.12 -24.69 15.46
CA VAL A 65 -2.30 -24.67 16.34
C VAL A 65 -2.12 -23.62 17.44
N THR A 66 -0.98 -23.60 18.10
CA THR A 66 -0.71 -22.64 19.17
C THR A 66 -0.71 -21.20 18.67
N GLU A 67 -0.08 -20.94 17.52
CA GLU A 67 0.16 -19.59 17.01
C GLU A 67 -1.03 -19.01 16.24
N PHE A 68 -1.78 -19.82 15.50
CA PHE A 68 -2.78 -19.33 14.55
C PHE A 68 -4.21 -19.81 14.83
N TRP A 69 -4.37 -20.95 15.54
CA TRP A 69 -5.70 -21.50 15.74
C TRP A 69 -6.40 -20.93 16.99
N GLY A 70 -7.71 -20.75 16.89
CA GLY A 70 -8.61 -20.35 17.96
C GLY A 70 -10.03 -20.85 17.68
N ALA A 71 -10.85 -20.97 18.71
CA ALA A 71 -12.22 -21.49 18.61
C ALA A 71 -13.12 -20.55 17.76
N THR A 72 -12.91 -19.26 17.89
CA THR A 72 -13.67 -18.23 17.19
C THR A 72 -12.88 -17.55 16.09
N THR A 73 -13.56 -16.95 15.12
CA THR A 73 -12.93 -16.11 14.08
C THR A 73 -12.17 -14.94 14.68
N THR A 74 -12.71 -14.34 15.75
CA THR A 74 -12.06 -13.23 16.46
C THR A 74 -10.71 -13.67 17.05
N GLU A 75 -10.69 -14.81 17.77
CA GLU A 75 -9.44 -15.32 18.30
C GLU A 75 -8.41 -15.63 17.21
N ARG A 76 -8.82 -16.24 16.10
CA ARG A 76 -7.94 -16.57 15.00
C ARG A 76 -7.35 -15.32 14.32
N ARG A 77 -8.19 -14.32 14.01
CA ARG A 77 -7.72 -13.08 13.38
C ARG A 77 -6.79 -12.27 14.28
N GLU A 78 -7.06 -12.22 15.59
CA GLU A 78 -6.20 -11.53 16.54
C GLU A 78 -4.89 -12.28 16.82
N LYS A 79 -4.89 -13.60 16.73
CA LYS A 79 -3.65 -14.38 16.74
C LYS A 79 -2.82 -14.16 15.48
N LEU A 80 -3.46 -14.10 14.33
CA LEU A 80 -2.78 -13.96 13.04
C LEU A 80 -2.21 -12.54 12.85
N MET A 81 -2.99 -11.50 13.15
CA MET A 81 -2.61 -10.10 12.96
C MET A 81 -2.92 -9.26 14.22
N PRO A 82 -2.19 -9.47 15.34
CA PRO A 82 -2.49 -8.82 16.61
C PRO A 82 -2.38 -7.29 16.59
N PHE A 83 -1.37 -6.73 15.91
CA PHE A 83 -1.22 -5.28 15.80
C PHE A 83 -2.32 -4.66 14.93
N PHE A 84 -2.64 -5.29 13.82
CA PHE A 84 -3.71 -4.84 12.92
C PHE A 84 -5.03 -4.71 13.68
N TRP A 85 -5.43 -5.75 14.43
CA TRP A 85 -6.72 -5.74 15.12
C TRP A 85 -6.73 -4.87 16.37
N ARG A 86 -5.68 -4.90 17.17
CA ARG A 86 -5.64 -4.14 18.44
C ARG A 86 -5.32 -2.66 18.26
N THR A 87 -4.67 -2.30 17.15
CA THR A 87 -4.22 -0.91 16.94
C THR A 87 -4.83 -0.31 15.68
N ILE A 88 -4.64 -0.91 14.51
CA ILE A 88 -5.09 -0.30 13.25
C ILE A 88 -6.63 -0.27 13.20
N ALA A 89 -7.28 -1.37 13.47
CA ALA A 89 -8.74 -1.43 13.50
C ALA A 89 -9.35 -0.54 14.59
N ALA A 90 -8.70 -0.44 15.76
CA ALA A 90 -9.19 0.38 16.86
C ALA A 90 -9.01 1.89 16.64
N LYS A 91 -7.95 2.30 15.93
CA LYS A 91 -7.58 3.72 15.75
C LYS A 91 -7.80 4.25 14.33
N GLY A 92 -8.18 3.41 13.40
CA GLY A 92 -8.37 3.73 11.99
C GLY A 92 -9.71 3.25 11.46
N GLN A 93 -9.69 2.83 10.21
CA GLN A 93 -10.83 2.27 9.47
C GLN A 93 -10.37 1.04 8.72
N VAL A 94 -11.20 0.00 8.69
CA VAL A 94 -10.94 -1.25 7.99
C VAL A 94 -12.14 -1.58 7.10
N TYR A 95 -11.86 -1.92 5.85
CA TYR A 95 -12.83 -2.16 4.80
C TYR A 95 -12.58 -3.52 4.14
N GLY A 96 -13.65 -4.18 3.71
CA GLY A 96 -13.57 -5.45 3.00
C GLY A 96 -14.06 -6.65 3.80
N ASN A 97 -14.59 -6.46 5.02
CA ASN A 97 -15.24 -7.54 5.76
C ASN A 97 -16.60 -7.88 5.15
N ARG A 98 -16.64 -8.91 4.32
CA ARG A 98 -17.86 -9.33 3.64
C ARG A 98 -18.92 -9.91 4.58
N ASP A 99 -18.54 -10.34 5.78
CA ASP A 99 -19.49 -10.77 6.82
C ASP A 99 -20.31 -9.60 7.38
N LEU A 100 -19.83 -8.36 7.18
CA LEU A 100 -20.51 -7.13 7.55
C LEU A 100 -21.06 -6.37 6.32
N ASP A 101 -21.17 -7.03 5.17
CA ASP A 101 -21.55 -6.42 3.88
C ASP A 101 -20.66 -5.23 3.48
N SER A 102 -19.42 -5.20 3.99
CA SER A 102 -18.39 -4.25 3.56
C SER A 102 -17.61 -4.89 2.41
N LYS A 103 -17.89 -4.46 1.19
CA LYS A 103 -17.32 -5.05 -0.01
C LYS A 103 -16.32 -4.09 -0.64
N VAL A 104 -15.13 -4.59 -0.92
CA VAL A 104 -14.12 -3.91 -1.72
C VAL A 104 -13.71 -4.85 -2.85
N ASN A 105 -13.74 -4.37 -4.09
CA ASN A 105 -13.44 -5.19 -5.25
C ASN A 105 -12.41 -4.53 -6.16
N VAL A 106 -11.58 -5.37 -6.76
CA VAL A 106 -10.80 -5.04 -7.95
C VAL A 106 -11.78 -4.67 -9.08
N LYS A 107 -11.49 -3.62 -9.83
CA LYS A 107 -12.32 -3.20 -10.97
C LYS A 107 -11.73 -3.59 -12.32
N ASN A 108 -10.40 -3.75 -12.41
CA ASN A 108 -9.80 -4.34 -13.59
C ASN A 108 -10.31 -5.78 -13.78
N ARG A 109 -10.32 -6.26 -15.03
CA ARG A 109 -10.88 -7.56 -15.37
C ARG A 109 -9.91 -8.75 -15.20
N TYR A 110 -8.69 -8.53 -14.71
CA TYR A 110 -7.65 -9.56 -14.71
C TYR A 110 -7.43 -10.22 -13.36
N TRP A 111 -7.58 -9.48 -12.25
CA TRP A 111 -7.51 -9.93 -10.86
C TRP A 111 -6.18 -10.61 -10.51
N PHE A 112 -5.07 -9.99 -10.92
CA PHE A 112 -3.72 -10.39 -10.56
C PHE A 112 -2.79 -9.16 -10.45
N SER A 113 -1.54 -9.38 -10.06
CA SER A 113 -0.68 -8.38 -9.45
C SER A 113 -0.44 -7.11 -10.27
N TYR A 114 0.16 -7.16 -11.46
CA TYR A 114 0.49 -5.93 -12.17
C TYR A 114 -0.76 -5.07 -12.48
N PRO A 115 -1.84 -5.61 -13.07
CA PRO A 115 -3.09 -4.84 -13.25
C PRO A 115 -3.67 -4.31 -11.95
N GLY A 116 -3.60 -5.08 -10.85
CA GLY A 116 -4.03 -4.66 -9.52
C GLY A 116 -3.22 -3.48 -9.01
N TYR A 117 -1.91 -3.57 -9.03
CA TYR A 117 -1.03 -2.47 -8.65
C TYR A 117 -1.18 -1.23 -9.53
N ASN A 118 -1.36 -1.43 -10.84
CA ASN A 118 -1.69 -0.29 -11.72
C ASN A 118 -2.97 0.39 -11.22
N GLU A 119 -4.02 -0.36 -10.96
CA GLU A 119 -5.30 0.21 -10.50
C GLU A 119 -5.16 0.93 -9.15
N ILE A 120 -4.42 0.35 -8.19
CA ILE A 120 -4.12 0.97 -6.89
C ILE A 120 -3.46 2.34 -7.04
N PHE A 121 -2.45 2.44 -7.92
CA PHE A 121 -1.60 3.63 -7.96
C PHE A 121 -2.00 4.67 -9.00
N THR A 122 -2.78 4.28 -10.01
CA THR A 122 -3.26 5.20 -11.04
C THR A 122 -4.73 5.58 -10.85
N GLY A 123 -5.49 4.76 -10.11
CA GLY A 123 -6.94 4.89 -10.00
C GLY A 123 -7.69 4.49 -11.25
N PHE A 124 -7.01 3.86 -12.23
CA PHE A 124 -7.58 3.49 -13.53
C PHE A 124 -7.41 2.00 -13.82
N PRO A 125 -8.51 1.24 -14.02
CA PRO A 125 -8.47 -0.19 -14.34
C PRO A 125 -8.14 -0.41 -15.82
N ASP A 126 -6.88 -0.22 -16.20
CA ASP A 126 -6.41 -0.27 -17.57
C ASP A 126 -6.46 -1.69 -18.15
N THR A 127 -7.20 -1.86 -19.24
CA THR A 127 -7.35 -3.15 -19.90
C THR A 127 -6.17 -3.54 -20.80
N VAL A 128 -5.26 -2.61 -21.07
CA VAL A 128 -4.05 -2.87 -21.86
C VAL A 128 -2.99 -3.56 -21.00
N ILE A 129 -2.96 -3.25 -19.70
CA ILE A 129 -2.04 -3.89 -18.74
C ILE A 129 -2.61 -5.26 -18.35
N ASN A 130 -2.18 -6.30 -19.07
CA ASN A 130 -2.78 -7.64 -19.06
C ASN A 130 -1.78 -8.76 -18.72
N SER A 131 -0.61 -8.44 -18.19
CA SER A 131 0.44 -9.40 -17.84
C SER A 131 1.29 -8.87 -16.69
N ASN A 132 1.81 -9.77 -15.86
CA ASN A 132 2.86 -9.45 -14.88
C ASN A 132 4.20 -9.10 -15.55
N ASP A 133 4.39 -9.47 -16.81
CA ASP A 133 5.54 -9.08 -17.63
C ASP A 133 5.31 -7.82 -18.47
N TYR A 134 4.23 -7.09 -18.21
CA TYR A 134 3.95 -5.84 -18.91
C TYR A 134 5.16 -4.87 -18.78
N PRO A 135 5.53 -4.16 -19.86
CA PRO A 135 6.64 -3.19 -19.82
C PRO A 135 6.34 -2.04 -18.84
N ALA A 136 7.17 -1.00 -18.87
CA ALA A 136 7.00 0.16 -17.98
C ALA A 136 5.60 0.77 -18.14
N ASN A 137 4.94 0.96 -16.99
CA ASN A 137 3.56 1.45 -16.92
C ASN A 137 3.40 2.77 -17.69
N PRO A 138 2.52 2.84 -18.71
CA PRO A 138 2.29 4.07 -19.45
C PRO A 138 1.54 5.11 -18.63
N ASN A 139 0.76 4.67 -17.63
CA ASN A 139 -0.08 5.52 -16.81
C ASN A 139 0.72 6.24 -15.72
N MET A 140 0.39 7.50 -15.45
CA MET A 140 0.97 8.25 -14.33
C MET A 140 0.42 7.73 -13.00
N THR A 141 1.30 7.33 -12.10
CA THR A 141 0.92 6.92 -10.76
C THR A 141 0.74 8.12 -9.82
N MET A 142 -0.01 7.94 -8.74
CA MET A 142 -0.17 8.95 -7.69
C MET A 142 1.20 9.34 -7.10
N GLN A 143 2.10 8.39 -6.91
CA GLN A 143 3.46 8.65 -6.44
C GLN A 143 4.25 9.53 -7.42
N GLU A 144 4.16 9.26 -8.71
CA GLU A 144 4.77 10.10 -9.75
C GLU A 144 4.16 11.50 -9.76
N PHE A 145 2.85 11.62 -9.67
CA PHE A 145 2.16 12.90 -9.55
C PHE A 145 2.64 13.67 -8.33
N MET A 146 2.72 13.02 -7.16
CA MET A 146 3.18 13.65 -5.94
C MET A 146 4.66 14.05 -6.01
N ASN A 147 5.52 13.24 -6.66
CA ASN A 147 6.94 13.59 -6.82
C ASN A 147 7.15 14.86 -7.67
N ARG A 148 6.13 15.29 -8.41
CA ARG A 148 6.13 16.55 -9.18
C ARG A 148 5.59 17.74 -8.38
N GLN A 149 4.96 17.49 -7.20
CA GLN A 149 4.36 18.56 -6.42
C GLN A 149 5.38 19.32 -5.57
N PRO A 150 5.19 20.65 -5.37
CA PRO A 150 6.00 21.42 -4.45
C PRO A 150 6.00 20.79 -3.04
N GLY A 151 7.19 20.66 -2.45
CA GLY A 151 7.38 20.08 -1.12
C GLY A 151 7.34 18.55 -1.03
N TYR A 152 7.08 17.84 -2.15
CA TYR A 152 7.17 16.38 -2.28
C TYR A 152 8.24 15.92 -3.27
N LYS A 153 8.71 16.79 -4.16
CA LYS A 153 9.78 16.48 -5.10
C LYS A 153 11.01 15.93 -4.38
N GLY A 154 11.45 14.73 -4.76
CA GLY A 154 12.59 14.03 -4.12
C GLY A 154 12.29 13.52 -2.70
N LYS A 155 11.00 13.50 -2.28
CA LYS A 155 10.54 12.99 -0.99
C LYS A 155 9.56 11.82 -1.13
N VAL A 156 9.63 11.11 -2.25
CA VAL A 156 8.85 9.91 -2.56
C VAL A 156 9.83 8.77 -2.81
N ALA A 157 9.62 7.61 -2.21
CA ALA A 157 10.46 6.43 -2.39
C ALA A 157 9.62 5.14 -2.29
N ALA A 158 10.13 4.06 -2.89
CA ALA A 158 9.52 2.74 -2.81
C ALA A 158 10.55 1.65 -2.54
N PHE A 159 10.20 0.73 -1.65
CA PHE A 159 10.93 -0.49 -1.33
C PHE A 159 10.00 -1.67 -1.50
N THR A 160 10.35 -2.60 -2.37
CA THR A 160 9.42 -3.64 -2.79
C THR A 160 10.12 -5.00 -2.88
N SER A 161 9.43 -6.04 -2.47
CA SER A 161 9.94 -7.40 -2.57
C SER A 161 10.01 -7.89 -4.00
N TRP A 162 9.06 -7.49 -4.86
CA TRP A 162 8.98 -7.91 -6.26
C TRP A 162 9.65 -6.90 -7.20
N ILE A 163 10.51 -7.38 -8.11
CA ILE A 163 11.27 -6.53 -9.05
C ILE A 163 10.38 -5.77 -10.05
N ALA A 164 9.18 -6.27 -10.33
CA ALA A 164 8.28 -5.64 -11.31
C ALA A 164 7.86 -4.21 -10.92
N PHE A 165 8.01 -3.82 -9.66
CA PHE A 165 7.70 -2.46 -9.22
C PHE A 165 8.56 -1.38 -9.91
N THR A 166 9.73 -1.71 -10.41
CA THR A 166 10.50 -0.80 -11.28
C THR A 166 9.72 -0.40 -12.52
N ARG A 167 8.91 -1.32 -13.05
CA ARG A 167 8.04 -1.14 -14.22
C ARG A 167 6.67 -0.57 -13.81
N ILE A 168 6.07 -1.08 -12.75
CA ILE A 168 4.76 -0.64 -12.22
C ILE A 168 4.79 0.86 -11.89
N LEU A 169 5.81 1.32 -11.18
CA LEU A 169 6.00 2.73 -10.83
C LEU A 169 6.73 3.53 -11.91
N ASN A 170 7.09 2.89 -13.02
CA ASN A 170 7.89 3.48 -14.09
C ASN A 170 9.05 4.32 -13.52
N ALA A 171 9.96 3.66 -12.79
CA ALA A 171 11.03 4.32 -12.03
C ALA A 171 11.83 5.34 -12.85
N LYS A 172 12.07 5.03 -14.14
CA LYS A 172 12.79 5.91 -15.07
C LYS A 172 12.03 7.22 -15.33
N ARG A 173 10.73 7.14 -15.62
CA ARG A 173 9.89 8.32 -15.93
C ARG A 173 9.53 9.09 -14.66
N SER A 174 9.18 8.40 -13.61
CA SER A 174 8.74 9.01 -12.36
C SER A 174 9.86 9.70 -11.60
N GLY A 175 11.12 9.28 -11.80
CA GLY A 175 12.28 9.76 -11.06
C GLY A 175 12.23 9.43 -9.55
N ILE A 176 11.41 8.45 -9.17
CA ILE A 176 11.28 7.97 -7.79
C ILE A 176 12.35 6.91 -7.54
N PRO A 177 13.12 6.99 -6.44
CA PRO A 177 13.94 5.87 -5.99
C PRO A 177 13.08 4.64 -5.73
N VAL A 178 13.31 3.56 -6.48
CA VAL A 178 12.63 2.27 -6.34
C VAL A 178 13.69 1.19 -6.10
N ASN A 179 13.78 0.70 -4.86
CA ASN A 179 14.57 -0.48 -4.52
C ASN A 179 13.67 -1.71 -4.56
N ALA A 180 13.81 -2.56 -5.55
CA ALA A 180 12.89 -3.66 -5.84
C ALA A 180 13.63 -4.99 -6.05
N GLY A 181 13.03 -6.10 -5.61
CA GLY A 181 13.65 -7.42 -5.68
C GLY A 181 15.02 -7.43 -5.00
N TYR A 182 15.96 -8.14 -5.56
CA TYR A 182 17.33 -8.22 -5.03
C TYR A 182 18.21 -7.02 -5.43
N ALA A 183 17.63 -5.86 -5.74
CA ALA A 183 18.44 -4.67 -6.00
C ALA A 183 19.25 -4.30 -4.75
N ALA A 184 20.56 -4.16 -4.89
CA ALA A 184 21.39 -3.61 -3.85
C ALA A 184 20.95 -2.17 -3.54
N PHE A 185 21.06 -1.76 -2.29
CA PHE A 185 20.84 -0.36 -1.97
C PHE A 185 22.09 0.43 -2.39
N GLU A 186 21.90 1.31 -3.36
CA GLU A 186 22.98 2.15 -3.89
C GLU A 186 22.80 3.59 -3.42
N GLY A 187 23.92 4.28 -3.18
CA GLY A 187 23.93 5.68 -2.80
C GLY A 187 25.22 6.06 -2.08
N PRO A 188 25.64 7.33 -2.14
CA PRO A 188 26.91 7.77 -1.58
C PRO A 188 26.96 7.72 -0.04
N ASN A 189 25.80 7.76 0.63
CA ASN A 189 25.69 7.84 2.10
C ASN A 189 25.00 6.61 2.69
N ARG A 190 25.38 5.40 2.23
CA ARG A 190 24.84 4.15 2.79
C ARG A 190 25.27 3.97 4.24
N SER A 191 24.32 3.65 5.13
CA SER A 191 24.65 3.19 6.47
C SER A 191 25.34 1.83 6.44
N GLU A 192 26.04 1.46 7.52
CA GLU A 192 26.58 0.10 7.66
C GLU A 192 25.46 -0.94 7.62
N ALA A 193 24.30 -0.66 8.23
CA ALA A 193 23.14 -1.55 8.16
C ALA A 193 22.66 -1.75 6.71
N GLN A 194 22.59 -0.70 5.89
CA GLN A 194 22.22 -0.81 4.47
C GLN A 194 23.24 -1.64 3.66
N LYS A 195 24.51 -1.51 3.96
CA LYS A 195 25.56 -2.34 3.32
C LYS A 195 25.38 -3.82 3.69
N VAL A 196 25.31 -4.11 4.98
CA VAL A 196 25.14 -5.48 5.49
C VAL A 196 23.86 -6.12 4.94
N LEU A 197 22.72 -5.41 4.94
CA LEU A 197 21.46 -5.92 4.40
C LEU A 197 21.53 -6.15 2.89
N SER A 198 22.19 -5.25 2.15
CA SER A 198 22.39 -5.38 0.71
C SER A 198 23.28 -6.59 0.35
N GLU A 199 24.23 -6.94 1.20
CA GLU A 199 25.06 -8.12 1.02
C GLU A 199 24.33 -9.39 1.48
N ALA A 200 23.71 -9.36 2.65
CA ALA A 200 23.01 -10.50 3.24
C ALA A 200 21.91 -11.08 2.32
N GLN A 201 21.19 -10.23 1.58
CA GLN A 201 20.14 -10.68 0.66
C GLN A 201 20.65 -11.67 -0.42
N PHE A 202 21.94 -11.64 -0.75
CA PHE A 202 22.56 -12.56 -1.73
C PHE A 202 23.10 -13.83 -1.09
N LEU A 203 23.19 -13.88 0.24
CA LEU A 203 23.72 -15.00 1.01
C LEU A 203 22.63 -15.90 1.59
N VAL A 204 21.37 -15.47 1.53
CA VAL A 204 20.23 -16.26 1.98
C VAL A 204 19.59 -17.02 0.80
N PRO A 205 18.90 -18.16 1.08
CA PRO A 205 18.12 -18.81 0.05
C PRO A 205 17.14 -17.86 -0.62
N LYS A 206 16.87 -18.10 -1.90
CA LYS A 206 15.90 -17.35 -2.69
C LYS A 206 14.62 -18.19 -2.87
N PRO A 207 13.73 -18.24 -1.87
CA PRO A 207 12.61 -19.17 -1.83
C PRO A 207 11.56 -18.91 -2.93
N PHE A 208 11.61 -17.73 -3.54
CA PHE A 208 10.68 -17.27 -4.58
C PHE A 208 11.40 -16.99 -5.92
N GLY A 209 12.63 -17.46 -6.08
CA GLY A 209 13.44 -17.23 -7.29
C GLY A 209 14.18 -15.89 -7.30
N GLU A 210 14.63 -15.49 -8.49
CA GLU A 210 15.55 -14.35 -8.65
C GLU A 210 14.87 -12.97 -8.62
N HIS A 211 13.54 -12.92 -8.63
CA HIS A 211 12.79 -11.69 -8.82
C HIS A 211 12.04 -11.20 -7.57
N GLU A 212 11.99 -12.02 -6.53
CA GLU A 212 11.22 -11.78 -5.32
C GLU A 212 12.10 -11.97 -4.08
N ARG A 213 12.35 -10.86 -3.40
CA ARG A 213 13.16 -10.81 -2.18
C ARG A 213 12.28 -11.06 -0.95
N PRO A 214 12.80 -11.71 0.12
CA PRO A 214 12.10 -11.84 1.38
C PRO A 214 11.66 -10.50 1.96
N ASP A 215 10.41 -10.45 2.47
CA ASP A 215 9.74 -9.23 2.95
C ASP A 215 10.50 -8.55 4.10
N ALA A 216 11.13 -9.34 4.97
CA ALA A 216 11.93 -8.82 6.08
C ALA A 216 13.11 -7.96 5.59
N ILE A 217 13.80 -8.36 4.53
CA ILE A 217 14.89 -7.58 3.93
C ILE A 217 14.35 -6.28 3.33
N THR A 218 13.22 -6.37 2.63
CA THR A 218 12.52 -5.20 2.06
C THR A 218 12.17 -4.18 3.15
N TRP A 219 11.57 -4.64 4.25
CA TRP A 219 11.23 -3.78 5.36
C TRP A 219 12.46 -3.13 6.01
N LEU A 220 13.47 -3.90 6.32
CA LEU A 220 14.66 -3.38 6.98
C LEU A 220 15.42 -2.34 6.14
N LEU A 221 15.53 -2.55 4.81
CA LEU A 221 16.08 -1.54 3.89
C LEU A 221 15.19 -0.29 3.82
N ALA A 222 13.87 -0.44 3.81
CA ALA A 222 12.92 0.67 3.83
C ALA A 222 13.02 1.46 5.14
N LYS A 223 13.14 0.78 6.27
CA LYS A 223 13.28 1.38 7.60
C LYS A 223 14.54 2.24 7.70
N GLU A 224 15.68 1.70 7.29
CA GLU A 224 16.95 2.44 7.27
C GLU A 224 16.86 3.68 6.36
N TYR A 225 16.28 3.53 5.17
CA TYR A 225 16.08 4.66 4.26
C TYR A 225 15.15 5.72 4.87
N MET A 226 14.05 5.28 5.48
CA MET A 226 13.07 6.15 6.10
C MET A 226 13.70 7.01 7.20
N GLN A 227 14.53 6.42 8.04
CA GLN A 227 15.21 7.11 9.15
C GLN A 227 16.28 8.09 8.68
N GLN A 228 16.94 7.83 7.55
CA GLN A 228 18.01 8.69 7.05
C GLN A 228 17.50 9.79 6.09
N GLN A 229 16.60 9.45 5.19
CA GLN A 229 16.18 10.34 4.09
C GLN A 229 14.87 11.08 4.35
N HIS A 230 14.11 10.64 5.35
CA HIS A 230 12.84 11.25 5.74
C HIS A 230 11.91 11.50 4.53
N PRO A 231 11.55 10.46 3.72
CA PRO A 231 10.58 10.64 2.66
C PRO A 231 9.20 11.03 3.22
N LYS A 232 8.46 11.86 2.50
CA LYS A 232 7.08 12.21 2.84
C LYS A 232 6.09 11.16 2.35
N ILE A 233 6.45 10.42 1.31
CA ILE A 233 5.71 9.26 0.82
C ILE A 233 6.67 8.09 0.73
N LEU A 234 6.37 7.05 1.47
CA LEU A 234 7.10 5.78 1.42
C LEU A 234 6.13 4.68 1.03
N GLN A 235 6.48 3.91 0.00
CA GLN A 235 5.79 2.67 -0.33
C GLN A 235 6.64 1.50 0.11
N VAL A 236 6.03 0.52 0.80
CA VAL A 236 6.62 -0.77 1.15
C VAL A 236 5.69 -1.86 0.62
N SER A 237 6.20 -2.73 -0.25
CA SER A 237 5.38 -3.77 -0.89
C SER A 237 5.93 -5.15 -0.58
N PHE A 238 5.10 -5.97 0.04
CA PHE A 238 5.37 -7.34 0.46
C PHE A 238 4.81 -8.36 -0.53
N ILE A 239 5.48 -9.51 -0.69
CA ILE A 239 5.17 -10.54 -1.69
C ILE A 239 4.88 -11.91 -1.09
N GLU A 240 5.38 -12.20 0.13
CA GLU A 240 5.44 -13.57 0.64
C GLU A 240 4.08 -14.24 0.77
N THR A 241 3.00 -13.48 1.04
CA THR A 241 1.65 -14.04 1.11
C THR A 241 1.20 -14.62 -0.23
N ASP A 242 1.48 -13.95 -1.34
CA ASP A 242 1.18 -14.50 -2.67
C ASP A 242 2.10 -15.66 -3.03
N ALA A 243 3.38 -15.50 -2.84
CA ALA A 243 4.39 -16.48 -3.20
C ALA A 243 4.20 -17.82 -2.47
N PHE A 244 3.92 -17.82 -1.17
CA PHE A 244 3.60 -19.04 -0.43
C PHE A 244 2.22 -19.60 -0.76
N GLY A 245 1.26 -18.72 -1.10
CA GLY A 245 -0.03 -19.14 -1.65
C GLY A 245 0.14 -20.00 -2.91
N HIS A 246 0.92 -19.54 -3.87
CA HIS A 246 1.23 -20.30 -5.09
C HIS A 246 1.97 -21.61 -4.85
N GLN A 247 2.78 -21.68 -3.80
CA GLN A 247 3.50 -22.89 -3.42
C GLN A 247 2.65 -23.90 -2.61
N ASP A 248 1.38 -23.60 -2.36
CA ASP A 248 0.47 -24.42 -1.51
C ASP A 248 0.99 -24.63 -0.07
N LYS A 249 1.75 -23.65 0.45
CA LYS A 249 2.34 -23.67 1.80
C LYS A 249 1.54 -22.79 2.76
N TYR A 250 0.42 -23.30 3.24
CA TYR A 250 -0.49 -22.54 4.05
C TYR A 250 0.09 -22.12 5.40
N ASP A 251 0.94 -22.93 6.02
CA ASP A 251 1.70 -22.60 7.24
C ASP A 251 2.63 -21.40 7.03
N ALA A 252 3.41 -21.41 5.95
CA ALA A 252 4.31 -20.32 5.60
C ALA A 252 3.52 -19.05 5.21
N TYR A 253 2.39 -19.18 4.51
CA TYR A 253 1.47 -18.08 4.21
C TYR A 253 0.93 -17.41 5.50
N LEU A 254 0.48 -18.20 6.48
CA LEU A 254 0.05 -17.65 7.78
C LEU A 254 1.22 -17.00 8.53
N GLN A 255 2.39 -17.63 8.50
CA GLN A 255 3.59 -17.07 9.12
C GLN A 255 3.98 -15.74 8.48
N SER A 256 3.90 -15.62 7.15
CA SER A 256 4.19 -14.38 6.44
C SER A 256 3.20 -13.28 6.82
N ALA A 257 1.91 -13.59 6.90
CA ALA A 257 0.90 -12.64 7.37
C ALA A 257 1.21 -12.14 8.80
N ARG A 258 1.62 -13.05 9.70
CA ARG A 258 2.04 -12.72 11.06
C ARG A 258 3.29 -11.85 11.11
N ASN A 259 4.29 -12.17 10.28
CA ASN A 259 5.52 -11.41 10.17
C ASN A 259 5.25 -10.01 9.62
N ASN A 260 4.39 -9.91 8.61
CA ASN A 260 3.99 -8.64 8.02
C ASN A 260 3.24 -7.75 9.03
N ASP A 261 2.41 -8.33 9.90
CA ASP A 261 1.77 -7.60 11.00
C ASP A 261 2.80 -7.09 12.03
N ALA A 262 3.81 -7.89 12.35
CA ALA A 262 4.92 -7.46 13.22
C ALA A 262 5.76 -6.33 12.57
N MET A 263 5.97 -6.37 11.26
CA MET A 263 6.62 -5.29 10.53
C MET A 263 5.77 -4.02 10.47
N LEU A 264 4.44 -4.13 10.40
CA LEU A 264 3.53 -2.98 10.55
C LEU A 264 3.62 -2.36 11.94
N GLU A 265 3.74 -3.18 12.99
CA GLU A 265 3.93 -2.70 14.35
C GLU A 265 5.25 -1.93 14.51
N ASP A 266 6.34 -2.50 13.99
CA ASP A 266 7.65 -1.85 14.01
C ASP A 266 7.66 -0.56 13.19
N LEU A 267 7.03 -0.55 12.01
CA LEU A 267 6.82 0.64 11.21
C LEU A 267 6.09 1.72 12.01
N TRP A 268 4.97 1.38 12.63
CA TRP A 268 4.19 2.34 13.40
C TRP A 268 4.97 2.89 14.60
N LYS A 269 5.68 2.05 15.33
CA LYS A 269 6.57 2.47 16.43
C LYS A 269 7.66 3.42 15.93
N THR A 270 8.27 3.10 14.80
CA THR A 270 9.29 3.96 14.17
C THR A 270 8.70 5.32 13.78
N LEU A 271 7.52 5.35 13.15
CA LEU A 271 6.82 6.59 12.78
C LEU A 271 6.46 7.46 14.00
N GLN A 272 6.05 6.84 15.10
CA GLN A 272 5.66 7.58 16.31
C GLN A 272 6.85 8.01 17.18
N SER A 273 8.02 7.40 17.02
CA SER A 273 9.24 7.79 17.73
C SER A 273 10.01 8.91 17.04
N ASP A 274 9.76 9.17 15.76
CA ASP A 274 10.45 10.19 14.97
C ASP A 274 9.62 11.48 14.88
N PRO A 275 10.12 12.62 15.38
CA PRO A 275 9.39 13.90 15.33
C PRO A 275 8.98 14.35 13.92
N PHE A 276 9.70 13.90 12.87
CA PHE A 276 9.33 14.21 11.50
C PHE A 276 8.03 13.53 11.09
N TYR A 277 7.78 12.30 11.57
CA TYR A 277 6.61 11.49 11.19
C TYR A 277 5.46 11.55 12.20
N LYS A 278 5.80 11.67 13.49
CA LYS A 278 4.84 11.60 14.59
C LYS A 278 3.65 12.52 14.36
N ASP A 279 2.44 11.98 14.54
CA ASP A 279 1.16 12.69 14.42
C ASP A 279 0.92 13.42 13.09
N GLN A 280 1.71 13.10 12.04
CA GLN A 280 1.61 13.73 10.72
C GLN A 280 1.52 12.70 9.58
N THR A 281 1.60 11.41 9.91
CA THR A 281 1.67 10.33 8.93
C THR A 281 0.39 9.52 8.92
N THR A 282 -0.16 9.32 7.72
CA THR A 282 -1.22 8.34 7.48
C THR A 282 -0.61 7.05 7.00
N LEU A 283 -1.01 5.93 7.59
CA LEU A 283 -0.72 4.58 7.14
C LEU A 283 -1.89 4.09 6.30
N TYR A 284 -1.63 3.66 5.06
CA TYR A 284 -2.60 3.13 4.11
C TYR A 284 -2.16 1.72 3.69
N ILE A 285 -2.96 0.72 4.05
CA ILE A 285 -2.62 -0.69 3.88
C ILE A 285 -3.62 -1.32 2.92
N VAL A 286 -3.14 -2.02 1.88
CA VAL A 286 -3.98 -2.61 0.84
C VAL A 286 -3.47 -3.97 0.40
N THR A 287 -4.35 -4.77 -0.22
CA THR A 287 -3.96 -5.87 -1.09
C THR A 287 -4.32 -5.56 -2.54
N ASP A 288 -3.57 -6.10 -3.48
CA ASP A 288 -3.75 -5.86 -4.91
C ASP A 288 -4.81 -6.74 -5.55
N HIS A 289 -4.94 -7.99 -5.10
CA HIS A 289 -6.00 -8.94 -5.46
C HIS A 289 -6.27 -9.92 -4.32
N GLY A 290 -7.35 -10.65 -4.42
CA GLY A 290 -7.65 -11.79 -3.55
C GLY A 290 -7.15 -13.11 -4.15
N ARG A 291 -7.66 -14.21 -3.64
CA ARG A 291 -7.37 -15.58 -4.09
C ARG A 291 -8.62 -16.43 -4.00
N GLY A 292 -8.61 -17.56 -4.69
CA GLY A 292 -9.66 -18.57 -4.60
C GLY A 292 -9.83 -19.16 -3.20
N ASP A 293 -10.83 -20.02 -3.09
CA ASP A 293 -11.17 -20.72 -1.86
C ASP A 293 -10.95 -22.23 -2.00
N GLY A 294 -10.84 -22.94 -0.89
CA GLY A 294 -10.71 -24.40 -0.86
C GLY A 294 -9.53 -24.88 -1.70
N GLY A 295 -9.78 -25.71 -2.69
CA GLY A 295 -8.73 -26.21 -3.61
C GLY A 295 -8.11 -25.13 -4.50
N ASP A 296 -8.83 -24.04 -4.75
CA ASP A 296 -8.38 -22.96 -5.63
C ASP A 296 -7.64 -21.85 -4.88
N TRP A 297 -7.40 -21.98 -3.58
CA TRP A 297 -6.73 -20.96 -2.78
C TRP A 297 -5.31 -20.61 -3.26
N THR A 298 -4.68 -21.54 -3.99
CA THR A 298 -3.35 -21.35 -4.59
C THR A 298 -3.36 -20.49 -5.85
N HIS A 299 -4.56 -20.21 -6.37
CA HIS A 299 -4.75 -19.50 -7.63
C HIS A 299 -5.46 -18.17 -7.45
N HIS A 300 -5.21 -17.28 -8.39
CA HIS A 300 -5.92 -16.02 -8.56
C HIS A 300 -5.93 -15.66 -10.06
N ASN A 301 -7.01 -15.19 -10.56
CA ASN A 301 -7.24 -14.55 -11.86
C ASN A 301 -8.75 -14.43 -12.08
N ASN A 302 -9.15 -13.92 -13.24
CA ASN A 302 -10.57 -13.67 -13.57
C ASN A 302 -11.42 -14.96 -13.77
N LYS A 303 -10.83 -16.14 -13.67
CA LYS A 303 -11.53 -17.44 -13.67
C LYS A 303 -11.63 -18.04 -12.28
N THR A 304 -10.99 -17.45 -11.31
CA THR A 304 -10.92 -17.91 -9.92
C THR A 304 -11.77 -16.99 -9.04
N PRO A 305 -13.01 -17.37 -8.71
CA PRO A 305 -13.87 -16.57 -7.84
C PRO A 305 -13.21 -16.28 -6.48
N GLY A 306 -13.31 -15.04 -6.00
CA GLY A 306 -12.62 -14.59 -4.80
C GLY A 306 -11.39 -13.73 -5.07
N SER A 307 -10.80 -13.86 -6.28
CA SER A 307 -9.63 -13.06 -6.65
C SER A 307 -9.95 -11.56 -6.80
N GLU A 308 -11.19 -11.21 -7.07
CA GLU A 308 -11.66 -9.82 -7.10
C GLU A 308 -11.91 -9.23 -5.71
N GLN A 309 -11.90 -10.06 -4.65
CA GLN A 309 -12.30 -9.69 -3.29
C GLN A 309 -11.09 -9.22 -2.50
N ILE A 310 -11.02 -7.93 -2.30
CA ILE A 310 -9.90 -7.27 -1.63
C ILE A 310 -10.34 -6.55 -0.36
N TRP A 311 -9.38 -5.98 0.33
CA TRP A 311 -9.55 -5.20 1.56
C TRP A 311 -8.54 -4.07 1.61
N PHE A 312 -8.81 -3.09 2.47
CA PHE A 312 -7.83 -2.08 2.84
C PHE A 312 -8.09 -1.56 4.25
N ALA A 313 -7.05 -0.95 4.83
CA ALA A 313 -7.15 -0.25 6.10
C ALA A 313 -6.42 1.10 6.01
N VAL A 314 -6.90 2.07 6.77
CA VAL A 314 -6.29 3.40 6.85
C VAL A 314 -6.31 3.90 8.29
N MET A 315 -5.16 4.38 8.76
CA MET A 315 -5.01 4.94 10.11
C MET A 315 -4.10 6.18 10.07
N GLY A 316 -4.51 7.26 10.71
CA GLY A 316 -3.68 8.45 10.80
C GLY A 316 -4.44 9.68 11.28
N PRO A 317 -3.75 10.81 11.46
CA PRO A 317 -4.35 12.00 12.06
C PRO A 317 -5.46 12.63 11.20
N TYR A 318 -5.48 12.34 9.89
CA TYR A 318 -6.45 12.90 8.94
C TYR A 318 -7.61 11.96 8.62
N THR A 319 -7.71 10.82 9.31
CA THR A 319 -8.74 9.81 9.15
C THR A 319 -9.52 9.62 10.46
N PRO A 320 -10.88 9.62 10.46
CA PRO A 320 -11.64 9.29 11.66
C PRO A 320 -11.46 7.83 12.04
N SER A 321 -11.50 7.53 13.34
CA SER A 321 -11.43 6.16 13.87
C SER A 321 -12.83 5.54 13.85
N LEU A 322 -13.19 4.85 12.76
CA LEU A 322 -14.52 4.23 12.59
C LEU A 322 -14.50 2.70 12.77
N GLY A 323 -13.32 2.09 12.92
CA GLY A 323 -13.20 0.64 13.06
C GLY A 323 -13.55 -0.13 11.79
N GLU A 324 -14.15 -1.31 11.94
CA GLU A 324 -14.65 -2.10 10.82
C GLU A 324 -15.91 -1.46 10.21
N THR A 325 -15.85 -1.16 8.93
CA THR A 325 -16.98 -0.56 8.18
C THR A 325 -18.02 -1.62 7.78
N LYS A 326 -19.24 -1.17 7.51
CA LYS A 326 -20.38 -2.03 7.19
C LYS A 326 -21.19 -1.46 6.02
N ASN A 327 -21.91 -2.34 5.32
CA ASN A 327 -22.92 -1.95 4.32
C ASN A 327 -22.37 -0.95 3.28
N ILE A 328 -21.21 -1.27 2.69
CA ILE A 328 -20.56 -0.40 1.70
C ILE A 328 -20.00 -1.22 0.54
N GLN A 329 -20.08 -0.67 -0.68
CA GLN A 329 -19.39 -1.19 -1.85
C GLN A 329 -18.36 -0.19 -2.33
N LEU A 330 -17.10 -0.60 -2.37
CA LEU A 330 -15.96 0.20 -2.83
C LEU A 330 -15.17 -0.56 -3.89
N TYR A 331 -14.31 0.18 -4.59
CA TYR A 331 -13.47 -0.36 -5.65
C TYR A 331 -12.03 0.12 -5.52
N GLN A 332 -11.11 -0.70 -5.97
CA GLN A 332 -9.66 -0.46 -5.91
C GLN A 332 -9.24 0.83 -6.63
N ASN A 333 -9.91 1.16 -7.75
CA ASN A 333 -9.62 2.38 -8.51
C ASN A 333 -9.87 3.70 -7.76
N GLN A 334 -10.48 3.64 -6.56
CA GLN A 334 -10.70 4.80 -5.70
C GLN A 334 -9.47 5.15 -4.84
N TYR A 335 -8.47 4.26 -4.75
CA TYR A 335 -7.36 4.40 -3.81
C TYR A 335 -6.43 5.55 -4.15
N ALA A 336 -5.97 5.66 -5.40
CA ALA A 336 -5.00 6.68 -5.82
C ALA A 336 -5.46 8.10 -5.47
N ARG A 337 -6.70 8.43 -5.84
CA ARG A 337 -7.27 9.75 -5.55
C ARG A 337 -7.51 9.99 -4.06
N THR A 338 -7.91 8.95 -3.33
CA THR A 338 -8.09 9.01 -1.87
C THR A 338 -6.75 9.24 -1.16
N MET A 339 -5.68 8.54 -1.55
CA MET A 339 -4.34 8.73 -1.02
C MET A 339 -3.81 10.14 -1.28
N ALA A 340 -3.99 10.67 -2.48
CA ALA A 340 -3.63 12.06 -2.80
C ALA A 340 -4.42 13.07 -1.94
N ALA A 341 -5.72 12.83 -1.75
CA ALA A 341 -6.58 13.70 -0.95
C ALA A 341 -6.22 13.68 0.55
N LEU A 342 -5.77 12.54 1.09
CA LEU A 342 -5.18 12.47 2.45
C LEU A 342 -3.96 13.37 2.59
N LEU A 343 -3.19 13.57 1.52
CA LEU A 343 -2.06 14.49 1.45
C LEU A 343 -2.49 15.94 1.14
N GLY A 344 -3.77 16.19 0.88
CA GLY A 344 -4.32 17.52 0.57
C GLY A 344 -4.23 17.91 -0.90
N PHE A 345 -4.08 16.94 -1.80
CA PHE A 345 -4.06 17.14 -3.25
C PHE A 345 -5.23 16.42 -3.92
N ASP A 346 -5.61 16.87 -5.10
CA ASP A 346 -6.52 16.14 -5.97
C ASP A 346 -5.73 15.44 -7.08
N PHE A 347 -6.02 14.17 -7.26
CA PHE A 347 -5.45 13.33 -8.34
C PHE A 347 -6.60 12.76 -9.16
N PRO A 348 -7.14 13.52 -10.11
CA PRO A 348 -8.30 13.08 -10.91
C PRO A 348 -7.93 12.05 -11.98
N GLY A 349 -6.64 11.72 -12.15
CA GLY A 349 -6.14 11.02 -13.33
C GLY A 349 -6.06 11.95 -14.54
N THR A 350 -6.25 11.42 -15.74
CA THR A 350 -6.31 12.18 -16.99
C THR A 350 -7.71 12.10 -17.59
N ALA A 351 -8.03 12.94 -18.59
CA ALA A 351 -9.32 12.86 -19.29
C ALA A 351 -9.55 11.49 -19.96
N ALA A 352 -8.48 10.88 -20.48
CA ALA A 352 -8.53 9.54 -21.08
C ALA A 352 -8.56 8.41 -20.05
N HIS A 353 -7.91 8.63 -18.90
CA HIS A 353 -7.75 7.63 -17.83
C HIS A 353 -8.14 8.28 -16.48
N PRO A 354 -9.44 8.49 -16.22
CA PRO A 354 -9.90 9.13 -15.00
C PRO A 354 -9.74 8.19 -13.79
N ALA A 355 -9.22 8.73 -12.70
CA ALA A 355 -9.18 8.03 -11.43
C ALA A 355 -10.58 7.92 -10.81
N GLY A 356 -10.81 6.88 -10.02
CA GLY A 356 -12.03 6.70 -9.25
C GLY A 356 -12.27 7.83 -8.25
N ALA A 357 -13.50 7.92 -7.75
CA ALA A 357 -13.88 8.93 -6.76
C ALA A 357 -13.14 8.74 -5.43
N ILE A 358 -12.97 9.82 -4.67
CA ILE A 358 -12.47 9.73 -3.28
C ILE A 358 -13.44 8.87 -2.47
N ILE A 359 -12.90 7.99 -1.64
CA ILE A 359 -13.69 7.12 -0.75
C ILE A 359 -14.35 7.98 0.33
N PRO A 360 -15.69 7.93 0.45
CA PRO A 360 -16.41 8.70 1.47
C PRO A 360 -16.00 8.30 2.89
N GLY A 361 -15.89 9.25 3.80
CA GLY A 361 -15.62 9.00 5.22
C GLY A 361 -14.16 8.67 5.57
N VAL A 362 -13.27 8.48 4.58
CA VAL A 362 -11.85 8.22 4.86
C VAL A 362 -11.14 9.48 5.36
N ILE A 363 -11.55 10.64 4.90
CA ILE A 363 -10.91 11.92 5.26
C ILE A 363 -11.77 12.65 6.27
N LYS A 364 -11.15 13.10 7.38
CA LYS A 364 -11.84 13.97 8.35
C LYS A 364 -12.35 15.23 7.66
N ASN A 365 -13.63 15.51 7.82
CA ASN A 365 -14.16 16.83 7.51
C ASN A 365 -13.44 17.86 8.38
N LYS A 366 -13.08 18.98 7.78
CA LYS A 366 -12.45 20.11 8.50
C LYS A 366 -13.40 20.75 9.47
#